data_5a81c9fe5d7c375b5957f51b29085d08
#
_entry.id   5a81c9fe5d7c375b5957f51b29085d08
#
_cell.length_a   1.000
_cell.length_b   1.000
_cell.length_c   1.000
_cell.angle_alpha   90.00
_cell.angle_beta   90.00
_cell.angle_gamma   90.00
#
_symmetry.space_group_name_H-M   'P 1'
#
loop_
_entity.id
_entity.type
_entity.pdbx_description
1 polymer ?
#
loop_
_entity_poly.entity_id
_entity_poly.type
_entity_poly.pdbx_seq_one_letter_code
_entity_poly.pdbx_strand_id
1 'polypeptide(L)'
;GQYEFVWVLNDTKTKLPYGGTVVKRMTRKYAYYLAVCKYFVFNTRQPLWYRKREGQVFLETWHGTPLKSLAFDQEEVTAASPTYKAQFYRQKQEWDYLIAPNAFSSEIFKSCFMYKDEGDTMLDTGYPRNDLLSDPHKEEIAKELKKKVGIPLDKKVILYAHTWRVDEYYGNGAYKFQLKLNLEHMRKEIGDEYVIILRKHYYIEDVLDLTGFDGFAFNLSKYDDI
;
A
#
# COMPACT_ATOMS: atom_id res chain seq x y z
N GLY A 1 -1.32 -10.54 -27.22
CA GLY A 1 -0.80 -11.23 -26.03
C GLY A 1 -1.69 -12.39 -25.65
N GLN A 2 -1.21 -13.27 -24.81
CA GLN A 2 -1.96 -14.46 -24.37
C GLN A 2 -3.12 -14.12 -23.42
N TYR A 3 -3.08 -12.94 -22.79
CA TYR A 3 -4.06 -12.50 -21.81
C TYR A 3 -4.62 -11.11 -22.15
N GLU A 4 -5.88 -10.88 -21.80
CA GLU A 4 -6.52 -9.58 -21.75
C GLU A 4 -6.48 -9.07 -20.32
N PHE A 5 -6.05 -7.82 -20.11
CA PHE A 5 -5.92 -7.20 -18.80
C PHE A 5 -7.09 -6.28 -18.50
N VAL A 6 -7.66 -6.43 -17.31
CA VAL A 6 -8.73 -5.57 -16.79
C VAL A 6 -8.26 -4.92 -15.49
N TRP A 7 -8.18 -3.60 -15.49
CA TRP A 7 -7.71 -2.81 -14.36
C TRP A 7 -8.87 -2.19 -13.60
N VAL A 8 -8.91 -2.41 -12.31
CA VAL A 8 -9.93 -1.81 -11.43
C VAL A 8 -9.36 -0.56 -10.79
N LEU A 9 -9.75 0.62 -11.30
CA LEU A 9 -9.22 1.91 -10.90
C LEU A 9 -10.37 2.88 -10.54
N ASN A 10 -10.10 3.83 -9.65
CA ASN A 10 -11.04 4.88 -9.30
C ASN A 10 -11.18 5.91 -10.44
N ASP A 11 -10.05 6.33 -11.02
CA ASP A 11 -10.02 7.17 -12.21
C ASP A 11 -9.93 6.31 -13.47
N THR A 12 -11.02 6.30 -14.23
CA THR A 12 -11.11 5.53 -15.48
C THR A 12 -10.39 6.18 -16.66
N LYS A 13 -9.84 7.38 -16.48
CA LYS A 13 -9.03 8.08 -17.49
C LYS A 13 -7.54 7.80 -17.35
N THR A 14 -7.13 7.09 -16.31
CA THR A 14 -5.72 6.69 -16.10
C THR A 14 -5.19 5.97 -17.32
N LYS A 15 -4.06 6.47 -17.86
CA LYS A 15 -3.34 5.81 -18.97
C LYS A 15 -2.62 4.59 -18.43
N LEU A 16 -2.88 3.45 -19.02
CA LEU A 16 -2.25 2.20 -18.67
C LEU A 16 -0.97 2.00 -19.48
N PRO A 17 0.18 1.68 -18.86
CA PRO A 17 1.46 1.54 -19.56
C PRO A 17 1.45 0.39 -20.59
N TYR A 18 0.66 -0.66 -20.33
CA TYR A 18 0.60 -1.86 -21.17
C TYR A 18 -0.78 -2.08 -21.80
N GLY A 19 -1.65 -1.07 -21.78
CA GLY A 19 -3.01 -1.17 -22.30
C GLY A 19 -3.94 -2.02 -21.40
N GLY A 20 -5.10 -2.37 -21.95
CA GLY A 20 -6.14 -3.12 -21.25
C GLY A 20 -7.42 -2.33 -21.07
N THR A 21 -8.39 -2.93 -20.37
CA THR A 21 -9.68 -2.33 -20.08
C THR A 21 -9.69 -1.76 -18.67
N VAL A 22 -10.06 -0.48 -18.51
CA VAL A 22 -10.26 0.12 -17.17
C VAL A 22 -11.72 0.02 -16.77
N VAL A 23 -11.95 -0.41 -15.54
CA VAL A 23 -13.28 -0.48 -14.93
C VAL A 23 -13.27 0.21 -13.56
N LYS A 24 -14.36 0.89 -13.25
CA LYS A 24 -14.54 1.50 -11.92
C LYS A 24 -15.14 0.47 -10.96
N ARG A 25 -14.60 0.40 -9.75
CA ARG A 25 -15.10 -0.48 -8.69
C ARG A 25 -16.58 -0.25 -8.41
N MET A 26 -17.33 -1.32 -8.06
CA MET A 26 -18.76 -1.30 -7.71
C MET A 26 -19.70 -0.86 -8.84
N THR A 27 -19.28 -0.96 -10.10
CA THR A 27 -20.14 -0.76 -11.27
C THR A 27 -20.62 -2.09 -11.84
N ARG A 28 -21.65 -2.07 -12.73
CA ARG A 28 -22.09 -3.27 -13.45
C ARG A 28 -20.96 -3.89 -14.27
N LYS A 29 -20.12 -3.07 -14.89
CA LYS A 29 -18.94 -3.53 -15.65
C LYS A 29 -17.93 -4.25 -14.77
N TYR A 30 -17.70 -3.74 -13.55
CA TYR A 30 -16.87 -4.42 -12.54
C TYR A 30 -17.43 -5.79 -12.17
N ALA A 31 -18.73 -5.88 -11.87
CA ALA A 31 -19.40 -7.15 -11.55
C ALA A 31 -19.33 -8.15 -12.73
N TYR A 32 -19.48 -7.67 -13.95
CA TYR A 32 -19.32 -8.49 -15.15
C TYR A 32 -17.92 -9.11 -15.23
N TYR A 33 -16.86 -8.31 -15.07
CA TYR A 33 -15.50 -8.84 -15.13
C TYR A 33 -15.16 -9.75 -13.95
N LEU A 34 -15.68 -9.50 -12.76
CA LEU A 34 -15.59 -10.47 -11.66
C LEU A 34 -16.25 -11.81 -12.01
N ALA A 35 -17.28 -11.80 -12.84
CA ALA A 35 -17.95 -13.03 -13.29
C ALA A 35 -17.17 -13.77 -14.39
N VAL A 36 -16.50 -13.07 -15.32
CA VAL A 36 -15.95 -13.72 -16.53
C VAL A 36 -14.43 -13.92 -16.50
N CYS A 37 -13.67 -13.13 -15.73
CA CYS A 37 -12.21 -13.30 -15.63
C CYS A 37 -11.86 -14.63 -14.97
N LYS A 38 -10.79 -15.24 -15.43
CA LYS A 38 -10.25 -16.49 -14.87
C LYS A 38 -9.26 -16.21 -13.74
N TYR A 39 -8.42 -15.19 -13.89
CA TYR A 39 -7.36 -14.86 -12.94
C TYR A 39 -7.63 -13.50 -12.29
N PHE A 40 -7.44 -13.44 -10.99
CA PHE A 40 -7.55 -12.22 -10.19
C PHE A 40 -6.24 -11.96 -9.46
N VAL A 41 -5.80 -10.70 -9.51
CA VAL A 41 -4.69 -10.20 -8.72
C VAL A 41 -5.20 -8.97 -7.97
N PHE A 42 -5.39 -9.11 -6.67
CA PHE A 42 -5.90 -8.04 -5.83
C PHE A 42 -4.99 -7.80 -4.63
N ASN A 43 -4.98 -6.58 -4.16
CA ASN A 43 -4.25 -6.18 -2.96
C ASN A 43 -5.17 -5.85 -1.78
N THR A 44 -6.46 -6.16 -1.91
CA THR A 44 -7.49 -5.84 -0.90
C THR A 44 -8.67 -6.79 -1.03
N ARG A 45 -9.37 -6.95 0.07
CA ARG A 45 -10.56 -7.81 0.16
C ARG A 45 -11.65 -7.36 -0.82
N GLN A 46 -12.31 -8.31 -1.44
CA GLN A 46 -13.41 -8.07 -2.37
C GLN A 46 -14.74 -7.83 -1.64
N PRO A 47 -15.76 -7.30 -2.33
CA PRO A 47 -17.07 -7.07 -1.73
C PRO A 47 -17.67 -8.37 -1.13
N LEU A 48 -18.47 -8.23 -0.07
CA LEU A 48 -19.08 -9.38 0.64
C LEU A 48 -19.99 -10.24 -0.23
N TRP A 49 -20.53 -9.70 -1.32
CA TRP A 49 -21.35 -10.44 -2.28
C TRP A 49 -20.53 -11.24 -3.29
N TYR A 50 -19.21 -10.95 -3.44
CA TYR A 50 -18.36 -11.70 -4.35
C TYR A 50 -18.22 -13.15 -3.90
N ARG A 51 -18.28 -14.04 -4.87
CA ARG A 51 -17.99 -15.47 -4.74
C ARG A 51 -17.17 -15.90 -5.94
N LYS A 52 -16.03 -16.49 -5.67
CA LYS A 52 -15.21 -17.12 -6.69
C LYS A 52 -15.96 -18.31 -7.27
N ARG A 53 -15.95 -18.46 -8.58
CA ARG A 53 -16.53 -19.61 -9.27
C ARG A 53 -15.46 -20.68 -9.47
N GLU A 54 -15.88 -21.89 -9.70
CA GLU A 54 -15.00 -22.98 -10.11
C GLU A 54 -14.18 -22.58 -11.34
N GLY A 55 -12.88 -22.90 -11.34
CA GLY A 55 -11.93 -22.55 -12.38
C GLY A 55 -11.39 -21.11 -12.35
N GLN A 56 -11.87 -20.26 -11.44
CA GLN A 56 -11.23 -18.96 -11.17
C GLN A 56 -10.11 -19.10 -10.15
N VAL A 57 -9.04 -18.34 -10.36
CA VAL A 57 -7.84 -18.33 -9.49
C VAL A 57 -7.64 -16.93 -8.92
N PHE A 58 -7.49 -16.84 -7.61
CA PHE A 58 -7.36 -15.60 -6.88
C PHE A 58 -6.01 -15.50 -6.18
N LEU A 59 -5.21 -14.54 -6.60
CA LEU A 59 -3.97 -14.14 -5.94
C LEU A 59 -4.21 -12.86 -5.12
N GLU A 60 -4.11 -12.97 -3.80
CA GLU A 60 -4.07 -11.81 -2.91
C GLU A 60 -2.62 -11.39 -2.71
N THR A 61 -2.30 -10.14 -3.06
CA THR A 61 -0.94 -9.61 -2.89
C THR A 61 -0.76 -8.94 -1.55
N TRP A 62 -1.88 -8.64 -0.86
CA TRP A 62 -1.89 -7.75 0.28
C TRP A 62 -1.24 -6.40 -0.04
N HIS A 63 -0.87 -5.61 0.96
CA HIS A 63 -0.39 -4.24 0.69
C HIS A 63 0.65 -3.72 1.69
N GLY A 64 1.20 -4.56 2.57
CA GLY A 64 2.25 -4.15 3.50
C GLY A 64 2.75 -5.27 4.40
N THR A 65 3.95 -5.06 4.96
CA THR A 65 4.52 -5.92 6.00
C THR A 65 3.75 -5.71 7.30
N PRO A 66 3.28 -6.78 7.96
CA PRO A 66 2.47 -6.69 9.17
C PRO A 66 3.35 -6.38 10.40
N LEU A 67 3.54 -5.10 10.71
CA LEU A 67 4.27 -4.65 11.90
C LEU A 67 3.39 -4.43 13.13
N LYS A 68 2.07 -4.38 12.95
CA LYS A 68 1.06 -4.29 14.02
C LYS A 68 0.19 -5.52 13.98
N SER A 69 -0.44 -5.87 15.09
CA SER A 69 -1.46 -6.92 15.16
C SER A 69 -2.52 -6.67 14.09
N LEU A 70 -2.87 -7.70 13.33
CA LEU A 70 -3.70 -7.61 12.15
C LEU A 70 -4.82 -8.64 12.21
N ALA A 71 -5.98 -8.30 11.67
CA ALA A 71 -7.14 -9.18 11.50
C ALA A 71 -7.45 -10.02 12.76
N PHE A 72 -7.18 -11.32 12.73
CA PHE A 72 -7.52 -12.23 13.82
C PHE A 72 -6.60 -12.13 15.05
N ASP A 73 -5.37 -11.62 14.89
CA ASP A 73 -4.42 -11.41 15.97
C ASP A 73 -4.73 -10.13 16.77
N GLN A 74 -5.71 -9.32 16.36
CA GLN A 74 -6.21 -8.21 17.14
C GLN A 74 -7.21 -8.71 18.21
N GLU A 75 -6.99 -8.39 19.47
CA GLU A 75 -7.94 -8.70 20.54
C GLU A 75 -9.24 -7.94 20.32
N GLU A 76 -9.15 -6.63 20.18
CA GLU A 76 -10.25 -5.73 19.82
C GLU A 76 -9.93 -4.96 18.55
N VAL A 77 -10.90 -4.86 17.65
CA VAL A 77 -10.78 -4.07 16.43
C VAL A 77 -11.47 -2.72 16.64
N THR A 78 -10.72 -1.76 17.16
CA THR A 78 -11.19 -0.39 17.34
C THR A 78 -11.62 0.20 15.98
N ALA A 79 -12.77 0.87 15.94
CA ALA A 79 -13.35 1.48 14.74
C ALA A 79 -13.82 0.49 13.65
N ALA A 80 -13.91 -0.81 13.93
CA ALA A 80 -14.49 -1.77 13.00
C ALA A 80 -15.90 -2.22 13.44
N SER A 81 -16.67 -2.74 12.48
CA SER A 81 -17.97 -3.33 12.76
C SER A 81 -17.82 -4.57 13.65
N PRO A 82 -18.80 -4.89 14.54
CA PRO A 82 -18.81 -6.12 15.32
C PRO A 82 -18.68 -7.40 14.49
N THR A 83 -19.03 -7.33 13.21
CA THR A 83 -18.96 -8.45 12.25
C THR A 83 -17.65 -8.50 11.47
N TYR A 84 -16.67 -7.64 11.77
CA TYR A 84 -15.42 -7.50 11.02
C TYR A 84 -14.69 -8.83 10.83
N LYS A 85 -14.44 -9.57 11.93
CA LYS A 85 -13.70 -10.83 11.87
C LYS A 85 -14.46 -11.89 11.05
N ALA A 86 -15.78 -12.00 11.21
CA ALA A 86 -16.60 -12.92 10.41
C ALA A 86 -16.60 -12.56 8.92
N GLN A 87 -16.71 -11.28 8.59
CA GLN A 87 -16.63 -10.79 7.20
C GLN A 87 -15.25 -11.03 6.60
N PHE A 88 -14.19 -10.80 7.38
CA PHE A 88 -12.82 -11.04 6.94
C PHE A 88 -12.60 -12.52 6.65
N TYR A 89 -12.98 -13.41 7.57
CA TYR A 89 -12.88 -14.86 7.39
C TYR A 89 -13.56 -15.32 6.11
N ARG A 90 -14.79 -14.86 5.87
CA ARG A 90 -15.53 -15.19 4.66
C ARG A 90 -14.84 -14.70 3.38
N GLN A 91 -14.29 -13.48 3.37
CA GLN A 91 -13.60 -12.92 2.19
C GLN A 91 -12.28 -13.65 1.91
N LYS A 92 -11.57 -14.05 2.96
CA LYS A 92 -10.33 -14.82 2.87
C LYS A 92 -10.54 -16.20 2.22
N GLN A 93 -11.71 -16.80 2.38
CA GLN A 93 -12.01 -18.10 1.75
C GLN A 93 -11.98 -18.06 0.21
N GLU A 94 -12.01 -16.89 -0.40
CA GLU A 94 -11.92 -16.73 -1.85
C GLU A 94 -10.47 -16.71 -2.38
N TRP A 95 -9.46 -16.62 -1.49
CA TRP A 95 -8.05 -16.57 -1.88
C TRP A 95 -7.50 -17.97 -2.14
N ASP A 96 -6.83 -18.17 -3.28
CA ASP A 96 -6.07 -19.41 -3.53
C ASP A 96 -4.61 -19.23 -3.13
N TYR A 97 -4.08 -18.02 -3.35
CA TYR A 97 -2.68 -17.69 -3.09
C TYR A 97 -2.59 -16.36 -2.35
N LEU A 98 -1.63 -16.27 -1.43
CA LEU A 98 -1.24 -15.04 -0.76
C LEU A 98 0.26 -14.80 -0.94
N ILE A 99 0.64 -13.61 -1.41
CA ILE A 99 2.05 -13.22 -1.43
C ILE A 99 2.48 -12.76 -0.05
N ALA A 100 3.60 -13.31 0.42
CA ALA A 100 4.34 -12.79 1.55
C ALA A 100 5.68 -12.18 1.10
N PRO A 101 6.07 -11.02 1.65
CA PRO A 101 7.31 -10.36 1.24
C PRO A 101 8.56 -11.06 1.80
N ASN A 102 8.43 -11.86 2.85
CA ASN A 102 9.50 -12.58 3.52
C ASN A 102 8.92 -13.57 4.55
N ALA A 103 9.78 -14.44 5.09
CA ALA A 103 9.42 -15.45 6.08
C ALA A 103 8.78 -14.88 7.36
N PHE A 104 9.24 -13.72 7.84
CA PHE A 104 8.61 -13.03 8.97
C PHE A 104 7.14 -12.71 8.71
N SER A 105 6.82 -12.19 7.53
CA SER A 105 5.45 -11.88 7.14
C SER A 105 4.61 -13.14 6.95
N SER A 106 5.19 -14.21 6.40
CA SER A 106 4.52 -15.51 6.23
C SER A 106 4.04 -16.07 7.57
N GLU A 107 4.89 -16.06 8.58
CA GLU A 107 4.51 -16.56 9.91
C GLU A 107 3.36 -15.73 10.52
N ILE A 108 3.40 -14.41 10.38
CA ILE A 108 2.32 -13.56 10.88
C ILE A 108 1.05 -13.77 10.05
N PHE A 109 1.14 -13.90 8.73
CA PHE A 109 -0.03 -14.11 7.88
C PHE A 109 -0.70 -15.47 8.13
N LYS A 110 0.05 -16.50 8.51
CA LYS A 110 -0.53 -17.78 8.95
C LYS A 110 -1.47 -17.60 10.14
N SER A 111 -1.04 -16.84 11.16
CA SER A 111 -1.84 -16.54 12.33
C SER A 111 -2.96 -15.55 11.99
N CYS A 112 -2.62 -14.34 11.57
CA CYS A 112 -3.58 -13.24 11.46
C CYS A 112 -4.64 -13.44 10.36
N PHE A 113 -4.41 -14.31 9.37
CA PHE A 113 -5.38 -14.67 8.34
C PHE A 113 -5.90 -16.09 8.46
N MET A 114 -5.55 -16.78 9.55
CA MET A 114 -5.98 -18.16 9.81
C MET A 114 -5.67 -19.08 8.60
N TYR A 115 -4.45 -18.99 8.07
CA TYR A 115 -3.97 -19.87 7.02
C TYR A 115 -3.74 -21.25 7.63
N LYS A 116 -4.37 -22.27 7.02
CA LYS A 116 -4.18 -23.67 7.39
C LYS A 116 -3.16 -24.29 6.46
N ASP A 117 -2.48 -25.33 6.94
CA ASP A 117 -1.49 -26.06 6.13
C ASP A 117 -2.11 -26.83 4.95
N GLU A 118 -3.43 -27.03 4.97
CA GLU A 118 -4.17 -27.72 3.92
C GLU A 118 -5.00 -26.73 3.08
N GLY A 119 -4.67 -26.62 1.80
CA GLY A 119 -5.45 -25.89 0.79
C GLY A 119 -5.13 -24.40 0.63
N ASP A 120 -4.42 -23.81 1.56
CA ASP A 120 -3.98 -22.40 1.49
C ASP A 120 -2.53 -22.33 0.98
N THR A 121 -2.27 -21.59 -0.10
CA THR A 121 -0.93 -21.44 -0.65
C THR A 121 -0.35 -20.06 -0.38
N MET A 122 0.70 -20.02 0.43
CA MET A 122 1.49 -18.80 0.66
C MET A 122 2.73 -18.81 -0.22
N LEU A 123 3.00 -17.69 -0.89
CA LEU A 123 4.10 -17.49 -1.81
C LEU A 123 5.11 -16.51 -1.22
N ASP A 124 6.23 -17.03 -0.73
CA ASP A 124 7.37 -16.23 -0.23
C ASP A 124 8.20 -15.68 -1.40
N THR A 125 7.64 -14.75 -2.17
CA THR A 125 8.25 -14.26 -3.41
C THR A 125 8.70 -12.80 -3.35
N GLY A 126 8.46 -12.12 -2.24
CA GLY A 126 8.57 -10.66 -2.20
C GLY A 126 7.38 -9.97 -2.87
N TYR A 127 7.34 -8.64 -2.74
CA TYR A 127 6.34 -7.85 -3.44
C TYR A 127 6.87 -7.38 -4.80
N PRO A 128 6.17 -7.61 -5.92
CA PRO A 128 6.59 -7.17 -7.25
C PRO A 128 6.89 -5.66 -7.34
N ARG A 129 6.17 -4.83 -6.56
CA ARG A 129 6.45 -3.38 -6.48
C ARG A 129 7.86 -3.04 -6.01
N ASN A 130 8.54 -3.96 -5.32
CA ASN A 130 9.92 -3.76 -4.83
C ASN A 130 10.98 -4.12 -5.88
N ASP A 131 10.60 -4.67 -7.02
CA ASP A 131 11.54 -5.05 -8.10
C ASP A 131 12.34 -3.82 -8.59
N LEU A 132 11.72 -2.64 -8.57
CA LEU A 132 12.38 -1.38 -8.88
C LEU A 132 13.63 -1.09 -8.02
N LEU A 133 13.64 -1.55 -6.76
CA LEU A 133 14.79 -1.38 -5.85
C LEU A 133 16.02 -2.21 -6.29
N SER A 134 15.79 -3.23 -7.12
CA SER A 134 16.82 -4.10 -7.70
C SER A 134 17.05 -3.85 -9.19
N ASP A 135 16.37 -2.86 -9.77
CA ASP A 135 16.50 -2.50 -11.18
C ASP A 135 17.95 -2.04 -11.48
N PRO A 136 18.58 -2.52 -12.57
CA PRO A 136 19.92 -2.05 -12.98
C PRO A 136 20.01 -0.54 -13.23
N HIS A 137 18.90 0.09 -13.61
CA HIS A 137 18.80 1.53 -13.91
C HIS A 137 18.27 2.37 -12.74
N LYS A 138 18.14 1.80 -11.54
CA LYS A 138 17.57 2.49 -10.37
C LYS A 138 18.23 3.82 -10.05
N GLU A 139 19.54 3.96 -10.27
CA GLU A 139 20.27 5.21 -10.02
C GLU A 139 19.90 6.31 -11.01
N GLU A 140 19.73 5.97 -12.29
CA GLU A 140 19.25 6.91 -13.30
C GLU A 140 17.81 7.34 -13.01
N ILE A 141 16.94 6.37 -12.68
CA ILE A 141 15.56 6.62 -12.29
C ILE A 141 15.50 7.55 -11.05
N ALA A 142 16.32 7.28 -10.05
CA ALA A 142 16.39 8.12 -8.85
C ALA A 142 16.84 9.56 -9.17
N LYS A 143 17.82 9.74 -10.06
CA LYS A 143 18.27 11.07 -10.50
C LYS A 143 17.17 11.84 -11.23
N GLU A 144 16.45 11.19 -12.12
CA GLU A 144 15.33 11.82 -12.83
C GLU A 144 14.18 12.19 -11.86
N LEU A 145 13.88 11.33 -10.88
CA LEU A 145 12.89 11.63 -9.86
C LEU A 145 13.32 12.82 -8.99
N LYS A 146 14.57 12.89 -8.55
CA LYS A 146 15.11 14.05 -7.81
C LYS A 146 14.95 15.34 -8.59
N LYS A 147 15.33 15.36 -9.87
CA LYS A 147 15.13 16.52 -10.74
C LYS A 147 13.67 16.94 -10.82
N LYS A 148 12.76 15.98 -11.02
CA LYS A 148 11.32 16.23 -11.16
C LYS A 148 10.72 16.87 -9.91
N VAL A 149 11.18 16.53 -8.72
CA VAL A 149 10.67 17.05 -7.45
C VAL A 149 11.53 18.15 -6.85
N GLY A 150 12.59 18.59 -7.54
CA GLY A 150 13.45 19.70 -7.13
C GLY A 150 14.45 19.36 -6.02
N ILE A 151 14.79 18.08 -5.84
CA ILE A 151 15.79 17.65 -4.86
C ILE A 151 17.19 17.75 -5.46
N PRO A 152 18.18 18.34 -4.74
CA PRO A 152 19.56 18.39 -5.18
C PRO A 152 20.14 16.99 -5.43
N LEU A 153 20.86 16.81 -6.56
CA LEU A 153 21.35 15.50 -6.99
C LEU A 153 22.49 14.95 -6.10
N ASP A 154 23.25 15.83 -5.49
CA ASP A 154 24.36 15.53 -4.60
C ASP A 154 23.93 15.13 -3.19
N LYS A 155 22.68 15.40 -2.82
CA LYS A 155 22.16 15.07 -1.49
C LYS A 155 21.63 13.64 -1.42
N LYS A 156 21.86 12.98 -0.31
CA LYS A 156 21.18 11.74 0.07
C LYS A 156 19.78 12.07 0.58
N VAL A 157 18.85 11.11 0.48
CA VAL A 157 17.45 11.31 0.84
C VAL A 157 17.07 10.45 2.05
N ILE A 158 16.49 11.08 3.05
CA ILE A 158 15.82 10.40 4.17
C ILE A 158 14.31 10.49 3.93
N LEU A 159 13.65 9.36 3.80
CA LEU A 159 12.18 9.30 3.70
C LEU A 159 11.58 9.15 5.09
N TYR A 160 10.78 10.12 5.51
CA TYR A 160 9.93 10.04 6.70
C TYR A 160 8.48 9.83 6.29
N ALA A 161 8.08 8.57 6.19
CA ALA A 161 6.73 8.15 5.82
C ALA A 161 6.05 7.50 7.03
N HIS A 162 5.50 8.32 7.90
CA HIS A 162 4.82 7.85 9.10
C HIS A 162 3.36 7.45 8.81
N THR A 163 2.85 6.52 9.61
CA THR A 163 1.43 6.16 9.63
C THR A 163 0.70 6.91 10.75
N TRP A 164 -0.63 6.82 10.78
CA TRP A 164 -1.43 7.34 11.91
C TRP A 164 -1.12 6.61 13.21
N ARG A 165 -1.40 7.26 14.34
CA ARG A 165 -1.29 6.69 15.69
C ARG A 165 -2.67 6.57 16.29
N VAL A 166 -2.92 5.48 17.00
CA VAL A 166 -4.24 5.17 17.58
C VAL A 166 -4.64 6.18 18.63
N ASP A 167 -3.68 6.74 19.36
CA ASP A 167 -3.85 7.76 20.40
C ASP A 167 -3.95 9.21 19.86
N GLU A 168 -3.71 9.41 18.56
CA GLU A 168 -3.77 10.71 17.88
C GLU A 168 -5.01 10.78 16.95
N TYR A 169 -6.22 10.61 17.48
CA TYR A 169 -7.47 10.53 16.71
C TYR A 169 -8.45 11.65 17.05
N TYR A 170 -9.08 12.26 16.03
CA TYR A 170 -10.08 13.32 16.19
C TYR A 170 -11.51 12.80 16.42
N GLY A 171 -11.79 11.52 16.24
CA GLY A 171 -13.12 10.92 16.45
C GLY A 171 -14.02 10.85 15.20
N ASN A 172 -13.68 11.49 14.10
CA ASN A 172 -14.48 11.60 12.87
C ASN A 172 -13.87 10.90 11.65
N GLY A 173 -12.96 9.95 11.85
CA GLY A 173 -12.23 9.28 10.76
C GLY A 173 -10.90 9.95 10.41
N ALA A 174 -10.58 11.11 11.00
CA ALA A 174 -9.34 11.85 10.79
C ALA A 174 -8.38 11.68 11.96
N TYR A 175 -7.09 11.66 11.67
CA TYR A 175 -6.01 11.55 12.65
C TYR A 175 -5.22 12.84 12.74
N LYS A 176 -4.80 13.16 13.97
CA LYS A 176 -3.88 14.26 14.27
C LYS A 176 -2.50 13.93 13.72
N PHE A 177 -1.76 14.98 13.43
CA PHE A 177 -0.36 14.85 13.11
C PHE A 177 0.49 15.82 13.91
N GLN A 178 1.46 15.28 14.60
CA GLN A 178 2.56 16.06 15.17
C GLN A 178 3.87 15.50 14.61
N LEU A 179 4.60 16.34 13.88
CA LEU A 179 5.94 15.98 13.42
C LEU A 179 6.84 15.74 14.63
N LYS A 180 7.38 14.52 14.74
CA LYS A 180 8.27 14.13 15.84
C LYS A 180 9.75 14.36 15.52
N LEU A 181 10.05 14.88 14.34
CA LEU A 181 11.39 15.25 13.93
C LEU A 181 11.67 16.71 14.31
N ASN A 182 12.82 16.96 14.89
CA ASN A 182 13.36 18.31 15.04
C ASN A 182 14.12 18.67 13.75
N LEU A 183 13.42 19.27 12.79
CA LEU A 183 13.99 19.60 11.47
C LEU A 183 15.12 20.62 11.56
N GLU A 184 15.09 21.54 12.52
CA GLU A 184 16.16 22.53 12.72
C GLU A 184 17.44 21.86 13.16
N HIS A 185 17.36 20.99 14.16
CA HIS A 185 18.51 20.21 14.62
C HIS A 185 19.04 19.29 13.50
N MET A 186 18.16 18.59 12.80
CA MET A 186 18.56 17.71 11.69
C MET A 186 19.25 18.50 10.57
N ARG A 187 18.70 19.66 10.19
CA ARG A 187 19.36 20.51 9.18
C ARG A 187 20.76 20.92 9.59
N LYS A 188 20.94 21.29 10.85
CA LYS A 188 22.25 21.68 11.39
C LYS A 188 23.27 20.53 11.36
N GLU A 189 22.85 19.32 11.73
CA GLU A 189 23.76 18.17 11.90
C GLU A 189 24.02 17.42 10.58
N ILE A 190 23.03 17.33 9.68
CA ILE A 190 23.11 16.48 8.48
C ILE A 190 22.74 17.19 7.18
N GLY A 191 22.37 18.48 7.22
CA GLY A 191 21.87 19.20 6.05
C GLY A 191 22.88 19.36 4.92
N ASP A 192 24.18 19.21 5.20
CA ASP A 192 25.22 19.24 4.18
C ASP A 192 25.22 17.99 3.29
N GLU A 193 24.77 16.84 3.80
CA GLU A 193 24.75 15.59 3.05
C GLU A 193 23.34 15.12 2.70
N TYR A 194 22.34 15.46 3.50
CA TYR A 194 21.01 14.88 3.44
C TYR A 194 19.92 15.92 3.22
N VAL A 195 18.83 15.47 2.63
CA VAL A 195 17.53 16.12 2.62
C VAL A 195 16.47 15.17 3.15
N ILE A 196 15.34 15.72 3.60
CA ILE A 196 14.25 14.93 4.17
C ILE A 196 13.04 15.04 3.27
N ILE A 197 12.50 13.90 2.85
CA ILE A 197 11.17 13.80 2.25
C ILE A 197 10.16 13.45 3.34
N LEU A 198 9.13 14.27 3.48
CA LEU A 198 8.01 14.04 4.36
C LEU A 198 6.84 13.56 3.53
N ARG A 199 6.32 12.37 3.88
CA ARG A 199 5.15 11.79 3.24
C ARG A 199 4.15 11.34 4.30
N LYS A 200 3.15 12.15 4.57
CA LYS A 200 2.10 11.82 5.54
C LYS A 200 1.08 10.84 4.94
N HIS A 201 0.47 10.05 5.80
CA HIS A 201 -0.63 9.17 5.43
C HIS A 201 -1.87 10.00 5.03
N TYR A 202 -2.67 9.52 4.08
CA TYR A 202 -3.86 10.23 3.58
C TYR A 202 -4.97 10.44 4.61
N TYR A 203 -4.97 9.71 5.73
CA TYR A 203 -5.87 9.94 6.87
C TYR A 203 -5.46 11.14 7.74
N ILE A 204 -4.31 11.72 7.50
CA ILE A 204 -3.80 12.84 8.25
C ILE A 204 -4.20 14.13 7.53
N GLU A 205 -5.07 14.91 8.13
CA GLU A 205 -5.56 16.17 7.57
C GLU A 205 -4.62 17.35 7.86
N ASP A 206 -3.89 17.32 8.97
CA ASP A 206 -3.05 18.43 9.39
C ASP A 206 -2.04 18.85 8.32
N VAL A 207 -1.87 20.15 8.16
CA VAL A 207 -0.93 20.73 7.21
C VAL A 207 0.49 20.68 7.80
N LEU A 208 1.44 20.23 6.97
CA LEU A 208 2.87 20.31 7.30
C LEU A 208 3.36 21.73 6.99
N ASP A 209 3.71 22.47 8.03
CA ASP A 209 4.42 23.74 7.87
C ASP A 209 5.92 23.47 7.76
N LEU A 210 6.48 23.77 6.60
CA LEU A 210 7.90 23.65 6.30
C LEU A 210 8.57 25.01 6.03
N THR A 211 7.94 26.09 6.47
CA THR A 211 8.49 27.44 6.34
C THR A 211 9.89 27.52 6.94
N GLY A 212 10.83 28.01 6.18
CA GLY A 212 12.23 28.11 6.59
C GLY A 212 13.10 26.86 6.39
N PHE A 213 12.52 25.76 5.83
CA PHE A 213 13.26 24.53 5.54
C PHE A 213 13.45 24.29 4.04
N ASP A 214 13.34 25.35 3.23
CA ASP A 214 13.55 25.28 1.79
C ASP A 214 14.90 24.63 1.44
N GLY A 215 14.90 23.74 0.46
CA GLY A 215 16.08 22.98 0.04
C GLY A 215 16.52 21.85 0.99
N PHE A 216 15.94 21.73 2.18
CA PHE A 216 16.23 20.68 3.15
C PHE A 216 15.07 19.70 3.36
N ALA A 217 13.85 20.21 3.51
CA ALA A 217 12.67 19.37 3.73
C ALA A 217 11.64 19.53 2.60
N PHE A 218 11.15 18.41 2.08
CA PHE A 218 10.26 18.36 0.93
C PHE A 218 8.97 17.63 1.32
N ASN A 219 7.80 18.28 1.13
CA ASN A 219 6.51 17.65 1.35
C ASN A 219 6.03 16.98 0.06
N LEU A 220 6.17 15.67 -0.03
CA LEU A 220 5.70 14.87 -1.17
C LEU A 220 4.43 14.05 -0.84
N SER A 221 3.63 14.49 0.15
CA SER A 221 2.41 13.78 0.56
C SER A 221 1.35 13.66 -0.55
N LYS A 222 1.39 14.53 -1.55
CA LYS A 222 0.49 14.52 -2.72
C LYS A 222 1.12 13.94 -3.98
N TYR A 223 2.34 13.42 -3.90
CA TYR A 223 2.96 12.76 -5.04
C TYR A 223 2.29 11.40 -5.27
N ASP A 224 1.97 11.08 -6.52
CA ASP A 224 1.14 9.93 -6.88
C ASP A 224 1.81 8.58 -6.59
N ASP A 225 3.13 8.55 -6.56
CA ASP A 225 3.93 7.36 -6.29
C ASP A 225 4.87 7.57 -5.10
N ILE A 226 5.40 6.46 -4.57
CA ILE A 226 6.33 6.47 -3.41
C ILE A 226 7.76 6.36 -3.89
#